data_6b784fc71bb6ed439ada0117ed68f65f
#
_entry.id   6b784fc71bb6ed439ada0117ed68f65f
#
_cell.length_a   1.000
_cell.length_b   1.000
_cell.length_c   1.000
_cell.angle_alpha   90.00
_cell.angle_beta   90.00
_cell.angle_gamma   90.00
#
_symmetry.space_group_name_H-M   'P 1'
#
loop_
_entity.id
_entity.type
_entity.pdbx_description
1 polymer ?
#
loop_
_entity_poly.entity_id
_entity_poly.type
_entity_poly.pdbx_seq_one_letter_code
_entity_poly.pdbx_strand_id
1 'polypeptide(L)'
;HIIQVFIYREWWLFILPIGTLAEVGGYIPRILGRDHEKLMDPDKMRDTYVATMCLLIITPCLFAAVHFTTLGRVTTLFPRKYVFIRPIFIMPLFVTIDVISLVVQGVGAGSSATADSDEDAKPGSHVTEAGVAVQLFGYLIYMILLLTFCRAVRKDPPPGIDRFWPLLIATFFSSLCIILRSIYRLVEMGMGWTGKIATTEWFLFAFDSSFVLVACVILNIWNPGRYLPKNFSWRYDPERDPSNPNYQGTLREEDPEKDHGGPVSPSDDEHFYDTAGAI
;
A
#
# COMPACT_ATOMS: atom_id res chain seq x y z
N HIS A 1 1.08 4.86 15.09
CA HIS A 1 2.00 4.59 13.97
C HIS A 1 3.35 5.30 14.13
N ILE A 2 3.42 6.60 14.42
CA ILE A 2 4.70 7.34 14.58
C ILE A 2 5.61 6.65 15.61
N ILE A 3 5.10 6.40 16.81
CA ILE A 3 5.85 5.73 17.88
C ILE A 3 6.35 4.35 17.44
N GLN A 4 5.51 3.59 16.74
CA GLN A 4 5.85 2.26 16.25
C GLN A 4 6.98 2.29 15.20
N VAL A 5 7.01 3.29 14.31
CA VAL A 5 8.09 3.43 13.33
C VAL A 5 9.43 3.63 14.02
N PHE A 6 9.49 4.44 15.09
CA PHE A 6 10.71 4.64 15.88
C PHE A 6 11.09 3.40 16.68
N ILE A 7 10.13 2.67 17.27
CA ILE A 7 10.39 1.43 18.04
C ILE A 7 10.93 0.33 17.11
N TYR A 8 10.29 0.11 15.95
CA TYR A 8 10.69 -0.96 15.03
C TYR A 8 11.83 -0.55 14.08
N ARG A 9 12.16 0.78 14.01
CA ARG A 9 13.21 1.36 13.14
C ARG A 9 13.01 1.02 11.65
N GLU A 10 11.76 0.86 11.21
CA GLU A 10 11.37 0.54 9.83
C GLU A 10 10.88 1.83 9.14
N TRP A 11 11.80 2.56 8.52
CA TRP A 11 11.54 3.88 7.92
C TRP A 11 10.50 3.90 6.80
N TRP A 12 10.34 2.80 6.08
CA TRP A 12 9.32 2.69 5.03
C TRP A 12 7.88 2.74 5.59
N LEU A 13 7.67 2.42 6.85
CA LEU A 13 6.38 2.53 7.53
C LEU A 13 5.98 3.99 7.82
N PHE A 14 6.85 4.99 7.59
CA PHE A 14 6.45 6.41 7.67
C PHE A 14 5.32 6.77 6.70
N ILE A 15 5.12 5.98 5.66
CA ILE A 15 3.99 6.13 4.74
C ILE A 15 2.64 6.05 5.49
N LEU A 16 2.51 5.20 6.53
CA LEU A 16 1.28 5.07 7.32
C LEU A 16 0.90 6.35 8.08
N PRO A 17 1.77 6.94 8.93
CA PRO A 17 1.43 8.20 9.59
C PRO A 17 1.23 9.35 8.60
N ILE A 18 1.95 9.40 7.48
CA ILE A 18 1.72 10.40 6.44
C ILE A 18 0.32 10.22 5.84
N GLY A 19 -0.09 8.99 5.52
CA GLY A 19 -1.43 8.69 5.02
C GLY A 19 -2.53 9.07 6.02
N THR A 20 -2.35 8.75 7.31
CA THR A 20 -3.33 9.12 8.35
C THR A 20 -3.42 10.63 8.56
N LEU A 21 -2.30 11.36 8.48
CA LEU A 21 -2.28 12.81 8.56
C LEU A 21 -2.93 13.47 7.34
N ALA A 22 -2.71 12.90 6.15
CA ALA A 22 -3.38 13.36 4.93
C ALA A 22 -4.90 13.20 5.01
N GLU A 23 -5.38 12.07 5.55
CA GLU A 23 -6.81 11.82 5.78
C GLU A 23 -7.40 12.84 6.75
N VAL A 24 -6.78 13.04 7.92
CA VAL A 24 -7.20 14.06 8.90
C VAL A 24 -7.16 15.45 8.27
N GLY A 25 -6.09 15.79 7.56
CA GLY A 25 -5.94 17.05 6.83
C GLY A 25 -7.04 17.28 5.79
N GLY A 26 -7.53 16.23 5.13
CA GLY A 26 -8.64 16.31 4.19
C GLY A 26 -9.98 16.63 4.84
N TYR A 27 -10.23 16.19 6.09
CA TYR A 27 -11.49 16.47 6.79
C TYR A 27 -11.52 17.83 7.52
N ILE A 28 -10.37 18.37 7.93
CA ILE A 28 -10.29 19.66 8.63
C ILE A 28 -10.93 20.81 7.83
N PRO A 29 -10.56 21.04 6.55
CA PRO A 29 -11.17 22.11 5.75
C PRO A 29 -12.68 21.92 5.58
N ARG A 30 -13.14 20.67 5.47
CA ARG A 30 -14.58 20.37 5.32
C ARG A 30 -15.38 20.72 6.56
N ILE A 31 -14.84 20.46 7.76
CA ILE A 31 -15.47 20.82 9.03
C ILE A 31 -15.49 22.33 9.20
N LEU A 32 -14.37 23.00 8.92
CA LEU A 32 -14.27 24.47 9.03
C LEU A 32 -15.15 25.18 7.99
N GLY A 33 -15.24 24.66 6.77
CA GLY A 33 -16.08 25.22 5.71
C GLY A 33 -17.57 25.19 6.06
N ARG A 34 -18.03 24.19 6.77
CA ARG A 34 -19.43 24.06 7.20
C ARG A 34 -19.85 25.19 8.15
N ASP A 35 -19.01 25.56 9.09
CA ASP A 35 -19.35 26.60 10.09
C ASP A 35 -19.22 28.01 9.51
N HIS A 36 -18.44 28.19 8.43
CA HIS A 36 -18.14 29.48 7.81
C HIS A 36 -18.70 29.63 6.38
N GLU A 37 -19.59 28.75 5.93
CA GLU A 37 -20.18 28.77 4.57
C GLU A 37 -20.81 30.14 4.22
N LYS A 38 -21.32 30.87 5.20
CA LYS A 38 -21.91 32.21 5.03
C LYS A 38 -20.89 33.36 5.05
N LEU A 39 -19.66 33.10 5.44
CA LEU A 39 -18.60 34.10 5.66
C LEU A 39 -17.39 33.93 4.73
N MET A 40 -17.28 32.81 4.05
CA MET A 40 -16.15 32.56 3.12
C MET A 40 -16.47 33.08 1.72
N ASP A 41 -15.47 33.71 1.12
CA ASP A 41 -15.41 34.08 -0.29
C ASP A 41 -15.60 32.79 -1.15
N PRO A 42 -16.45 32.78 -2.19
CA PRO A 42 -16.69 31.61 -3.06
C PRO A 42 -15.41 30.99 -3.62
N ASP A 43 -14.39 31.81 -3.96
CA ASP A 43 -13.12 31.32 -4.48
C ASP A 43 -12.33 30.56 -3.43
N LYS A 44 -12.31 31.01 -2.18
CA LYS A 44 -11.63 30.29 -1.08
C LYS A 44 -12.33 29.00 -0.71
N MET A 45 -13.66 28.96 -0.84
CA MET A 45 -14.45 27.76 -0.60
C MET A 45 -14.12 26.68 -1.64
N ARG A 46 -13.97 27.07 -2.90
CA ARG A 46 -13.59 26.19 -4.00
C ARG A 46 -12.18 25.62 -3.80
N ASP A 47 -11.19 26.47 -3.49
CA ASP A 47 -9.80 26.04 -3.26
C ASP A 47 -9.70 25.06 -2.08
N THR A 48 -10.43 25.33 -1.00
CA THR A 48 -10.53 24.45 0.16
C THR A 48 -11.12 23.08 -0.18
N TYR A 49 -12.15 23.09 -1.02
CA TYR A 49 -12.77 21.85 -1.49
C TYR A 49 -11.83 21.02 -2.37
N VAL A 50 -11.13 21.65 -3.31
CA VAL A 50 -10.15 20.98 -4.18
C VAL A 50 -9.02 20.38 -3.35
N ALA A 51 -8.48 21.15 -2.38
CA ALA A 51 -7.45 20.67 -1.47
C ALA A 51 -7.91 19.44 -0.66
N THR A 52 -9.15 19.46 -0.15
CA THR A 52 -9.78 18.33 0.54
C THR A 52 -9.83 17.09 -0.35
N MET A 53 -10.35 17.25 -1.58
CA MET A 53 -10.45 16.13 -2.52
C MET A 53 -9.09 15.56 -2.89
N CYS A 54 -8.09 16.38 -3.13
CA CYS A 54 -6.72 15.93 -3.41
C CYS A 54 -6.14 15.11 -2.26
N LEU A 55 -6.30 15.55 -1.01
CA LEU A 55 -5.79 14.83 0.16
C LEU A 55 -6.49 13.48 0.35
N LEU A 56 -7.82 13.44 0.19
CA LEU A 56 -8.60 12.21 0.32
C LEU A 56 -8.33 11.20 -0.80
N ILE A 57 -7.95 11.67 -2.00
CA ILE A 57 -7.56 10.82 -3.13
C ILE A 57 -6.17 10.20 -2.90
N ILE A 58 -5.23 10.92 -2.31
CA ILE A 58 -3.86 10.44 -2.07
C ILE A 58 -3.81 9.38 -0.96
N THR A 59 -4.65 9.49 0.06
CA THR A 59 -4.62 8.60 1.23
C THR A 59 -4.69 7.12 0.89
N PRO A 60 -5.64 6.60 0.09
CA PRO A 60 -5.73 5.17 -0.22
C PRO A 60 -4.49 4.64 -0.96
N CYS A 61 -3.83 5.48 -1.78
CA CYS A 61 -2.60 5.09 -2.46
C CYS A 61 -1.45 4.88 -1.49
N LEU A 62 -1.36 5.70 -0.44
CA LEU A 62 -0.35 5.53 0.60
C LEU A 62 -0.57 4.23 1.40
N PHE A 63 -1.82 3.89 1.73
CA PHE A 63 -2.15 2.62 2.36
C PHE A 63 -1.88 1.43 1.43
N ALA A 64 -2.23 1.56 0.15
CA ALA A 64 -1.97 0.56 -0.87
C ALA A 64 -0.47 0.26 -0.99
N ALA A 65 0.38 1.29 -1.02
CA ALA A 65 1.83 1.12 -1.06
C ALA A 65 2.37 0.30 0.13
N VAL A 66 1.79 0.47 1.32
CA VAL A 66 2.15 -0.33 2.50
C VAL A 66 1.73 -1.80 2.32
N HIS A 67 0.52 -2.05 1.81
CA HIS A 67 0.05 -3.41 1.54
C HIS A 67 0.90 -4.13 0.48
N PHE A 68 1.23 -3.44 -0.62
CA PHE A 68 2.07 -3.99 -1.69
C PHE A 68 3.49 -4.29 -1.20
N THR A 69 4.06 -3.38 -0.41
CA THR A 69 5.38 -3.57 0.20
C THR A 69 5.37 -4.73 1.21
N THR A 70 4.32 -4.83 2.03
CA THR A 70 4.17 -5.90 3.02
C THR A 70 4.11 -7.26 2.33
N LEU A 71 3.24 -7.43 1.32
CA LEU A 71 3.16 -8.68 0.57
C LEU A 71 4.48 -8.97 -0.16
N GLY A 72 5.05 -7.98 -0.85
CA GLY A 72 6.32 -8.13 -1.54
C GLY A 72 7.44 -8.62 -0.62
N ARG A 73 7.55 -8.04 0.59
CA ARG A 73 8.54 -8.45 1.59
C ARG A 73 8.26 -9.83 2.18
N VAL A 74 7.01 -10.16 2.49
CA VAL A 74 6.65 -11.49 2.98
C VAL A 74 6.98 -12.56 1.93
N THR A 75 6.61 -12.31 0.67
CA THR A 75 6.81 -13.27 -0.41
C THR A 75 8.29 -13.52 -0.76
N THR A 76 9.20 -12.56 -0.50
CA THR A 76 10.64 -12.78 -0.69
C THR A 76 11.26 -13.72 0.35
N LEU A 77 10.61 -13.92 1.49
CA LEU A 77 11.10 -14.81 2.55
C LEU A 77 10.79 -16.29 2.29
N PHE A 78 10.01 -16.59 1.25
CA PHE A 78 9.59 -17.94 0.93
C PHE A 78 10.00 -18.36 -0.48
N PRO A 79 10.16 -19.69 -0.74
CA PRO A 79 10.53 -20.21 -2.05
C PRO A 79 9.56 -19.76 -3.15
N ARG A 80 10.08 -19.58 -4.35
CA ARG A 80 9.31 -19.11 -5.53
C ARG A 80 8.09 -19.96 -5.91
N LYS A 81 8.05 -21.22 -5.50
CA LYS A 81 6.92 -22.12 -5.77
C LYS A 81 5.57 -21.59 -5.26
N TYR A 82 5.58 -20.69 -4.27
CA TYR A 82 4.38 -20.10 -3.67
C TYR A 82 3.95 -18.77 -4.31
N VAL A 83 4.79 -18.20 -5.18
CA VAL A 83 4.59 -16.85 -5.70
C VAL A 83 4.50 -16.85 -7.21
N PHE A 84 3.39 -16.37 -7.76
CA PHE A 84 3.14 -16.31 -9.20
C PHE A 84 3.98 -15.22 -9.90
N ILE A 85 4.15 -14.05 -9.25
CA ILE A 85 4.94 -12.92 -9.75
C ILE A 85 6.21 -12.80 -8.92
N ARG A 86 7.35 -12.49 -9.54
CA ARG A 86 8.61 -12.25 -8.80
C ARG A 86 8.39 -11.15 -7.76
N PRO A 87 8.71 -11.39 -6.48
CA PRO A 87 8.43 -10.45 -5.38
C PRO A 87 8.97 -9.03 -5.62
N ILE A 88 10.14 -8.93 -6.28
CA ILE A 88 10.78 -7.65 -6.59
C ILE A 88 9.92 -6.73 -7.49
N PHE A 89 9.03 -7.30 -8.31
CA PHE A 89 8.16 -6.54 -9.20
C PHE A 89 6.79 -6.22 -8.60
N ILE A 90 6.38 -6.87 -7.50
CA ILE A 90 5.06 -6.66 -6.91
C ILE A 90 4.90 -5.20 -6.48
N MET A 91 5.80 -4.69 -5.64
CA MET A 91 5.71 -3.32 -5.16
C MET A 91 5.80 -2.29 -6.29
N PRO A 92 6.84 -2.26 -7.16
CA PRO A 92 6.95 -1.22 -8.17
C PRO A 92 5.82 -1.26 -9.20
N LEU A 93 5.33 -2.45 -9.58
CA LEU A 93 4.23 -2.60 -10.52
C LEU A 93 2.95 -1.92 -10.01
N PHE A 94 2.52 -2.29 -8.80
CA PHE A 94 1.27 -1.77 -8.25
C PHE A 94 1.38 -0.30 -7.86
N VAL A 95 2.53 0.13 -7.30
CA VAL A 95 2.77 1.55 -7.01
C VAL A 95 2.76 2.40 -8.28
N THR A 96 3.31 1.89 -9.40
CA THR A 96 3.26 2.62 -10.68
C THR A 96 1.82 2.78 -11.17
N ILE A 97 1.00 1.73 -11.09
CA ILE A 97 -0.43 1.79 -11.46
C ILE A 97 -1.14 2.85 -10.59
N ASP A 98 -0.90 2.86 -9.28
CA ASP A 98 -1.50 3.82 -8.37
C ASP A 98 -1.06 5.25 -8.67
N VAL A 99 0.23 5.49 -8.96
CA VAL A 99 0.73 6.83 -9.32
C VAL A 99 0.10 7.32 -10.62
N ILE A 100 -0.01 6.45 -11.65
CA ILE A 100 -0.69 6.81 -12.90
C ILE A 100 -2.15 7.16 -12.62
N SER A 101 -2.85 6.35 -11.82
CA SER A 101 -4.23 6.60 -11.43
C SER A 101 -4.39 7.92 -10.69
N LEU A 102 -3.46 8.26 -9.78
CA LEU A 102 -3.44 9.55 -9.07
C LEU A 102 -3.30 10.75 -10.02
N VAL A 103 -2.41 10.65 -11.01
CA VAL A 103 -2.23 11.71 -12.02
C VAL A 103 -3.53 11.92 -12.80
N VAL A 104 -4.16 10.83 -13.25
CA VAL A 104 -5.44 10.89 -13.99
C VAL A 104 -6.53 11.51 -13.11
N GLN A 105 -6.65 11.08 -11.85
CA GLN A 105 -7.62 11.63 -10.89
C GLN A 105 -7.37 13.11 -10.62
N GLY A 106 -6.12 13.51 -10.45
CA GLY A 106 -5.73 14.90 -10.20
C GLY A 106 -6.06 15.82 -11.37
N VAL A 107 -5.79 15.39 -12.62
CA VAL A 107 -6.16 16.13 -13.83
C VAL A 107 -7.68 16.25 -13.95
N GLY A 108 -8.42 15.16 -13.71
CA GLY A 108 -9.88 15.15 -13.76
C GLY A 108 -10.50 16.07 -12.70
N ALA A 109 -10.05 15.97 -11.45
CA ALA A 109 -10.52 16.81 -10.36
C ALA A 109 -10.19 18.30 -10.60
N GLY A 110 -8.99 18.61 -11.08
CA GLY A 110 -8.58 19.96 -11.43
C GLY A 110 -9.45 20.55 -12.55
N SER A 111 -9.72 19.81 -13.62
CA SER A 111 -10.57 20.29 -14.72
C SER A 111 -12.02 20.48 -14.28
N SER A 112 -12.57 19.62 -13.43
CA SER A 112 -13.90 19.81 -12.85
C SER A 112 -13.97 21.05 -11.94
N ALA A 113 -12.92 21.31 -11.19
CA ALA A 113 -12.85 22.44 -10.27
C ALA A 113 -12.74 23.79 -10.98
N THR A 114 -12.20 23.85 -12.20
CA THR A 114 -12.06 25.08 -13.01
C THR A 114 -13.22 25.31 -13.97
N ALA A 115 -14.21 24.45 -14.01
CA ALA A 115 -15.38 24.57 -14.87
C ALA A 115 -16.32 25.68 -14.38
N ASP A 116 -16.88 26.45 -15.31
CA ASP A 116 -17.78 27.57 -15.01
C ASP A 116 -19.23 27.10 -14.82
N SER A 117 -19.57 25.87 -15.27
CA SER A 117 -20.89 25.29 -15.12
C SER A 117 -20.83 23.79 -14.75
N ASP A 118 -21.92 23.27 -14.17
CA ASP A 118 -22.04 21.84 -13.82
C ASP A 118 -21.90 20.93 -15.06
N GLU A 119 -22.30 21.41 -16.24
CA GLU A 119 -22.16 20.64 -17.49
C GLU A 119 -20.72 20.55 -17.94
N ASP A 120 -19.95 21.63 -17.82
CA ASP A 120 -18.52 21.68 -18.16
C ASP A 120 -17.66 20.89 -17.14
N ALA A 121 -18.13 20.67 -15.92
CA ALA A 121 -17.49 19.86 -14.90
C ALA A 121 -17.60 18.35 -15.14
N LYS A 122 -18.63 17.89 -15.88
CA LYS A 122 -18.89 16.45 -16.11
C LYS A 122 -17.70 15.70 -16.76
N PRO A 123 -17.05 16.20 -17.82
CA PRO A 123 -15.91 15.50 -18.43
C PRO A 123 -14.77 15.26 -17.44
N GLY A 124 -14.46 16.26 -16.60
CA GLY A 124 -13.43 16.13 -15.57
C GLY A 124 -13.80 15.11 -14.50
N SER A 125 -15.08 15.06 -14.08
CA SER A 125 -15.58 14.03 -13.17
C SER A 125 -15.43 12.63 -13.73
N HIS A 126 -15.74 12.40 -15.01
CA HIS A 126 -15.57 11.11 -15.66
C HIS A 126 -14.09 10.69 -15.77
N VAL A 127 -13.17 11.65 -15.97
CA VAL A 127 -11.72 11.37 -15.93
C VAL A 127 -11.29 10.95 -14.54
N THR A 128 -11.77 11.62 -13.49
CA THR A 128 -11.51 11.24 -12.10
C THR A 128 -12.05 9.85 -11.79
N GLU A 129 -13.29 9.57 -12.20
CA GLU A 129 -13.94 8.26 -12.05
C GLU A 129 -13.14 7.15 -12.73
N ALA A 130 -12.67 7.38 -13.97
CA ALA A 130 -11.82 6.43 -14.68
C ALA A 130 -10.51 6.15 -13.93
N GLY A 131 -9.88 7.17 -13.35
CA GLY A 131 -8.69 7.00 -12.50
C GLY A 131 -8.97 6.15 -11.26
N VAL A 132 -10.08 6.37 -10.55
CA VAL A 132 -10.49 5.54 -9.40
C VAL A 132 -10.77 4.10 -9.83
N ALA A 133 -11.41 3.89 -10.99
CA ALA A 133 -11.68 2.56 -11.53
C ALA A 133 -10.39 1.79 -11.86
N VAL A 134 -9.40 2.43 -12.46
CA VAL A 134 -8.08 1.83 -12.74
C VAL A 134 -7.37 1.44 -11.42
N GLN A 135 -7.38 2.30 -10.43
CA GLN A 135 -6.83 2.02 -9.10
C GLN A 135 -7.52 0.84 -8.43
N LEU A 136 -8.85 0.82 -8.43
CA LEU A 136 -9.64 -0.30 -7.88
C LEU A 136 -9.31 -1.61 -8.59
N PHE A 137 -9.21 -1.60 -9.92
CA PHE A 137 -8.85 -2.78 -10.70
C PHE A 137 -7.45 -3.30 -10.33
N GLY A 138 -6.45 -2.43 -10.23
CA GLY A 138 -5.11 -2.78 -9.78
C GLY A 138 -5.12 -3.41 -8.38
N TYR A 139 -5.94 -2.85 -7.49
CA TYR A 139 -6.07 -3.36 -6.12
C TYR A 139 -6.79 -4.71 -6.04
N LEU A 140 -7.76 -4.98 -6.93
CA LEU A 140 -8.40 -6.29 -7.04
C LEU A 140 -7.41 -7.36 -7.53
N ILE A 141 -6.53 -7.03 -8.48
CA ILE A 141 -5.46 -7.93 -8.92
C ILE A 141 -4.51 -8.23 -7.75
N TYR A 142 -4.14 -7.22 -6.98
CA TYR A 142 -3.34 -7.40 -5.77
C TYR A 142 -4.04 -8.35 -4.77
N MET A 143 -5.34 -8.17 -4.52
CA MET A 143 -6.10 -9.04 -3.62
C MET A 143 -6.11 -10.50 -4.10
N ILE A 144 -6.25 -10.73 -5.40
CA ILE A 144 -6.15 -12.08 -6.00
C ILE A 144 -4.76 -12.66 -5.75
N LEU A 145 -3.70 -11.84 -5.92
CA LEU A 145 -2.32 -12.27 -5.67
C LEU A 145 -2.10 -12.65 -4.19
N LEU A 146 -2.60 -11.84 -3.26
CA LEU A 146 -2.57 -12.14 -1.83
C LEU A 146 -3.29 -13.45 -1.49
N LEU A 147 -4.50 -13.63 -2.03
CA LEU A 147 -5.30 -14.85 -1.81
C LEU A 147 -4.64 -16.09 -2.42
N THR A 148 -4.07 -15.99 -3.60
CA THR A 148 -3.36 -17.11 -4.24
C THR A 148 -2.12 -17.52 -3.44
N PHE A 149 -1.37 -16.54 -2.94
CA PHE A 149 -0.25 -16.78 -2.03
C PHE A 149 -0.72 -17.48 -0.74
N CYS A 150 -1.74 -16.94 -0.06
CA CYS A 150 -2.29 -17.54 1.16
C CYS A 150 -2.80 -18.98 0.93
N ARG A 151 -3.44 -19.25 -0.22
CA ARG A 151 -3.89 -20.62 -0.58
C ARG A 151 -2.73 -21.56 -0.83
N ALA A 152 -1.71 -21.11 -1.55
CA ALA A 152 -0.52 -21.93 -1.85
C ALA A 152 0.21 -22.32 -0.56
N VAL A 153 0.43 -21.35 0.33
CA VAL A 153 1.07 -21.57 1.63
C VAL A 153 0.23 -22.47 2.56
N ARG A 154 -1.10 -22.35 2.50
CA ARG A 154 -2.00 -23.19 3.31
C ARG A 154 -2.04 -24.64 2.85
N LYS A 155 -1.86 -24.88 1.54
CA LYS A 155 -1.82 -26.22 0.95
C LYS A 155 -0.53 -26.98 1.28
N ASP A 156 0.59 -26.28 1.27
CA ASP A 156 1.92 -26.82 1.55
C ASP A 156 2.65 -25.80 2.46
N PRO A 157 2.43 -25.87 3.81
CA PRO A 157 2.93 -24.85 4.70
C PRO A 157 4.47 -24.90 4.80
N PRO A 158 5.17 -23.84 4.39
CA PRO A 158 6.61 -23.74 4.59
C PRO A 158 6.88 -23.51 6.09
N PRO A 159 8.00 -24.03 6.63
CA PRO A 159 8.36 -23.79 8.01
C PRO A 159 8.52 -22.28 8.30
N GLY A 160 8.07 -21.85 9.48
CA GLY A 160 8.11 -20.45 9.88
C GLY A 160 6.95 -19.57 9.38
N ILE A 161 6.03 -20.07 8.55
CA ILE A 161 4.87 -19.31 8.06
C ILE A 161 3.90 -18.92 9.19
N ASP A 162 3.81 -19.72 10.25
CA ASP A 162 2.86 -19.49 11.35
C ASP A 162 3.04 -18.11 11.98
N ARG A 163 4.27 -17.62 12.01
CA ARG A 163 4.59 -16.28 12.51
C ARG A 163 3.93 -15.17 11.66
N PHE A 164 3.77 -15.38 10.35
CA PHE A 164 3.27 -14.39 9.41
C PHE A 164 1.75 -14.44 9.22
N TRP A 165 1.06 -15.50 9.66
CA TRP A 165 -0.39 -15.63 9.51
C TRP A 165 -1.17 -14.43 10.07
N PRO A 166 -0.90 -13.92 11.29
CA PRO A 166 -1.63 -12.76 11.80
C PRO A 166 -1.44 -11.53 10.92
N LEU A 167 -0.23 -11.32 10.38
CA LEU A 167 0.05 -10.22 9.46
C LEU A 167 -0.69 -10.36 8.11
N LEU A 168 -0.72 -11.57 7.53
CA LEU A 168 -1.42 -11.83 6.27
C LEU A 168 -2.92 -11.65 6.42
N ILE A 169 -3.51 -12.12 7.52
CA ILE A 169 -4.93 -11.92 7.84
C ILE A 169 -5.23 -10.42 8.03
N ALA A 170 -4.40 -9.72 8.78
CA ALA A 170 -4.54 -8.28 8.99
C ALA A 170 -4.44 -7.50 7.68
N THR A 171 -3.47 -7.84 6.83
CA THR A 171 -3.30 -7.26 5.49
C THR A 171 -4.53 -7.52 4.62
N PHE A 172 -5.10 -8.73 4.66
CA PHE A 172 -6.32 -9.08 3.93
C PHE A 172 -7.51 -8.21 4.34
N PHE A 173 -7.82 -8.13 5.65
CA PHE A 173 -8.96 -7.34 6.13
C PHE A 173 -8.75 -5.83 5.93
N SER A 174 -7.54 -5.33 6.15
CA SER A 174 -7.21 -3.93 5.87
C SER A 174 -7.37 -3.61 4.38
N SER A 175 -6.91 -4.51 3.50
CA SER A 175 -7.08 -4.38 2.04
C SER A 175 -8.54 -4.41 1.63
N LEU A 176 -9.34 -5.27 2.26
CA LEU A 176 -10.79 -5.32 2.00
C LEU A 176 -11.47 -4.00 2.34
N CYS A 177 -11.10 -3.35 3.45
CA CYS A 177 -11.61 -2.03 3.81
C CYS A 177 -11.28 -0.98 2.74
N ILE A 178 -10.05 -0.98 2.21
CA ILE A 178 -9.65 -0.04 1.14
C ILE A 178 -10.42 -0.32 -0.16
N ILE A 179 -10.66 -1.59 -0.52
CA ILE A 179 -11.50 -1.94 -1.67
C ILE A 179 -12.93 -1.41 -1.51
N LEU A 180 -13.55 -1.64 -0.35
CA LEU A 180 -14.91 -1.17 -0.07
C LEU A 180 -15.01 0.36 -0.15
N ARG A 181 -14.01 1.07 0.39
CA ARG A 181 -13.88 2.51 0.24
C ARG A 181 -13.78 2.94 -1.23
N SER A 182 -12.95 2.24 -2.02
CA SER A 182 -12.77 2.57 -3.44
C SER A 182 -14.05 2.35 -4.25
N ILE A 183 -14.82 1.30 -3.93
CA ILE A 183 -16.15 1.06 -4.52
C ILE A 183 -17.11 2.19 -4.15
N TYR A 184 -17.14 2.59 -2.87
CA TYR A 184 -17.97 3.72 -2.44
C TYR A 184 -17.63 4.99 -3.22
N ARG A 185 -16.35 5.33 -3.36
CA ARG A 185 -15.88 6.49 -4.13
C ARG A 185 -16.25 6.43 -5.60
N LEU A 186 -16.16 5.26 -6.21
CA LEU A 186 -16.56 5.06 -7.61
C LEU A 186 -18.04 5.31 -7.80
N VAL A 187 -18.89 4.81 -6.89
CA VAL A 187 -20.35 5.04 -6.92
C VAL A 187 -20.68 6.51 -6.64
N GLU A 188 -20.02 7.14 -5.67
CA GLU A 188 -20.19 8.56 -5.34
C GLU A 188 -19.92 9.45 -6.56
N MET A 189 -18.80 9.21 -7.25
CA MET A 189 -18.41 9.98 -8.44
C MET A 189 -19.31 9.71 -9.63
N GLY A 190 -19.73 8.45 -9.84
CA GLY A 190 -20.64 8.07 -10.92
C GLY A 190 -22.04 8.67 -10.80
N MET A 191 -22.50 8.98 -9.57
CA MET A 191 -23.77 9.68 -9.34
C MET A 191 -23.67 11.21 -9.51
N GLY A 192 -22.48 11.73 -9.71
CA GLY A 192 -22.20 13.15 -9.88
C GLY A 192 -22.31 13.98 -8.60
N TRP A 193 -21.87 15.22 -8.69
CA TRP A 193 -21.73 16.16 -7.56
C TRP A 193 -23.06 16.51 -6.87
N THR A 194 -24.19 16.42 -7.59
CA THR A 194 -25.55 16.68 -7.09
C THR A 194 -26.28 15.43 -6.63
N GLY A 195 -25.60 14.28 -6.67
CA GLY A 195 -26.15 13.00 -6.24
C GLY A 195 -26.47 12.96 -4.74
N LYS A 196 -27.51 12.22 -4.36
CA LYS A 196 -27.91 12.06 -2.95
C LYS A 196 -26.77 11.56 -2.06
N ILE A 197 -25.85 10.76 -2.59
CA ILE A 197 -24.71 10.22 -1.86
C ILE A 197 -23.70 11.32 -1.59
N ALA A 198 -23.38 12.14 -2.58
CA ALA A 198 -22.43 13.25 -2.46
C ALA A 198 -22.93 14.38 -1.54
N THR A 199 -24.26 14.63 -1.51
CA THR A 199 -24.88 15.67 -0.69
C THR A 199 -25.18 15.25 0.74
N THR A 200 -25.11 13.95 1.05
CA THR A 200 -25.42 13.44 2.39
C THR A 200 -24.13 13.07 3.14
N GLU A 201 -23.68 13.95 4.01
CA GLU A 201 -22.43 13.80 4.78
C GLU A 201 -22.31 12.49 5.57
N TRP A 202 -23.45 11.93 6.01
CA TRP A 202 -23.49 10.68 6.75
C TRP A 202 -22.84 9.51 5.98
N PHE A 203 -23.12 9.41 4.68
CA PHE A 203 -22.55 8.33 3.86
C PHE A 203 -21.01 8.46 3.74
N LEU A 204 -20.51 9.68 3.62
CA LEU A 204 -19.07 9.94 3.60
C LEU A 204 -18.40 9.46 4.90
N PHE A 205 -18.93 9.85 6.06
CA PHE A 205 -18.36 9.42 7.34
C PHE A 205 -18.50 7.91 7.56
N ALA A 206 -19.64 7.32 7.20
CA ALA A 206 -19.92 5.91 7.42
C ALA A 206 -19.09 4.99 6.49
N PHE A 207 -18.91 5.37 5.23
CA PHE A 207 -18.31 4.48 4.22
C PHE A 207 -16.90 4.91 3.78
N ASP A 208 -16.53 6.17 3.86
CA ASP A 208 -15.22 6.65 3.52
C ASP A 208 -14.28 6.61 4.74
N SER A 209 -14.55 7.44 5.76
CA SER A 209 -13.71 7.56 6.95
C SER A 209 -13.63 6.29 7.78
N SER A 210 -14.76 5.59 7.97
CA SER A 210 -14.80 4.41 8.84
C SER A 210 -13.95 3.28 8.29
N PHE A 211 -13.97 3.03 6.98
CA PHE A 211 -13.14 1.99 6.38
C PHE A 211 -11.64 2.29 6.50
N VAL A 212 -11.24 3.56 6.31
CA VAL A 212 -9.83 3.96 6.50
C VAL A 212 -9.43 3.83 7.96
N LEU A 213 -10.29 4.26 8.90
CA LEU A 213 -10.03 4.13 10.33
C LEU A 213 -9.82 2.67 10.74
N VAL A 214 -10.71 1.76 10.29
CA VAL A 214 -10.59 0.33 10.56
C VAL A 214 -9.30 -0.23 9.95
N ALA A 215 -8.97 0.12 8.71
CA ALA A 215 -7.72 -0.28 8.08
C ALA A 215 -6.49 0.20 8.86
N CYS A 216 -6.49 1.46 9.32
CA CYS A 216 -5.45 2.02 10.19
C CYS A 216 -5.31 1.25 11.50
N VAL A 217 -6.42 0.97 12.18
CA VAL A 217 -6.41 0.25 13.47
C VAL A 217 -5.88 -1.16 13.29
N ILE A 218 -6.29 -1.87 12.25
CA ILE A 218 -5.80 -3.22 11.93
C ILE A 218 -4.27 -3.18 11.73
N LEU A 219 -3.74 -2.27 10.90
CA LEU A 219 -2.30 -2.14 10.67
C LEU A 219 -1.54 -1.60 11.89
N ASN A 220 -2.21 -0.95 12.83
CA ASN A 220 -1.61 -0.53 14.09
C ASN A 220 -1.41 -1.72 15.04
N ILE A 221 -2.43 -2.58 15.18
CA ILE A 221 -2.39 -3.75 16.06
C ILE A 221 -1.39 -4.79 15.49
N TRP A 222 -1.53 -5.11 14.21
CA TRP A 222 -0.64 -6.05 13.49
C TRP A 222 0.35 -5.29 12.60
N ASN A 223 1.23 -4.53 13.24
CA ASN A 223 2.19 -3.70 12.53
C ASN A 223 3.18 -4.58 11.75
N PRO A 224 3.36 -4.34 10.43
CA PRO A 224 4.32 -5.09 9.60
C PRO A 224 5.75 -5.09 10.13
N GLY A 225 6.19 -3.99 10.76
CA GLY A 225 7.53 -3.87 11.34
C GLY A 225 7.82 -4.84 12.50
N ARG A 226 6.78 -5.42 13.12
CA ARG A 226 6.94 -6.44 14.17
C ARG A 226 7.27 -7.82 13.61
N TYR A 227 6.78 -8.11 12.42
CA TYR A 227 6.85 -9.44 11.80
C TYR A 227 7.99 -9.57 10.80
N LEU A 228 8.30 -8.49 10.10
CA LEU A 228 9.33 -8.48 9.05
C LEU A 228 10.73 -8.32 9.64
N PRO A 229 11.76 -8.96 9.05
CA PRO A 229 13.14 -8.82 9.49
C PRO A 229 13.66 -7.40 9.21
N LYS A 230 14.44 -6.84 10.15
CA LYS A 230 14.97 -5.48 10.08
C LYS A 230 15.96 -5.28 8.91
N ASN A 231 16.77 -6.30 8.60
CA ASN A 231 17.75 -6.25 7.51
C ASN A 231 17.18 -6.87 6.24
N PHE A 232 16.14 -6.23 5.69
CA PHE A 232 15.49 -6.73 4.49
C PHE A 232 16.27 -6.31 3.24
N SER A 233 16.59 -7.30 2.39
CA SER A 233 17.15 -7.08 1.05
C SER A 233 16.20 -7.64 -0.01
N TRP A 234 15.88 -6.85 -1.04
CA TRP A 234 15.12 -7.33 -2.20
C TRP A 234 15.86 -8.40 -3.02
N ARG A 235 17.16 -8.54 -2.80
CA ARG A 235 18.02 -9.56 -3.41
C ARG A 235 18.15 -10.83 -2.56
N TYR A 236 17.47 -10.87 -1.39
CA TYR A 236 17.49 -12.05 -0.55
C TYR A 236 16.91 -13.23 -1.32
N ASP A 237 17.67 -14.27 -1.47
CA ASP A 237 17.28 -15.52 -2.09
C ASP A 237 17.29 -16.62 -1.02
N PRO A 238 16.13 -17.03 -0.49
CA PRO A 238 16.07 -18.02 0.57
C PRO A 238 16.60 -19.39 0.15
N GLU A 239 16.72 -19.65 -1.16
CA GLU A 239 17.28 -20.89 -1.70
C GLU A 239 18.82 -20.88 -1.67
N ARG A 240 19.43 -19.71 -1.50
CA ARG A 240 20.89 -19.51 -1.45
C ARG A 240 21.43 -19.12 -0.08
N ASP A 241 20.57 -18.92 0.91
CA ASP A 241 20.99 -18.54 2.26
C ASP A 241 21.25 -19.77 3.13
N PRO A 242 22.53 -20.06 3.47
CA PRO A 242 22.88 -21.20 4.31
C PRO A 242 22.31 -21.13 5.73
N SER A 243 21.94 -19.93 6.20
CA SER A 243 21.31 -19.73 7.52
C SER A 243 19.80 -20.03 7.53
N ASN A 244 19.21 -20.21 6.36
CA ASN A 244 17.81 -20.57 6.23
C ASN A 244 17.61 -22.05 6.64
N PRO A 245 16.78 -22.38 7.63
CA PRO A 245 16.49 -23.78 8.01
C PRO A 245 15.93 -24.65 6.88
N ASN A 246 15.52 -24.03 5.77
CA ASN A 246 15.07 -24.70 4.54
C ASN A 246 16.10 -24.70 3.42
N TYR A 247 17.31 -24.27 3.71
CA TYR A 247 18.40 -24.38 2.75
C TYR A 247 18.62 -25.86 2.44
N GLN A 248 18.01 -26.32 1.38
CA GLN A 248 18.45 -27.53 0.70
C GLN A 248 19.63 -27.09 -0.15
N GLY A 249 20.84 -27.25 0.39
CA GLY A 249 22.05 -27.11 -0.39
C GLY A 249 21.88 -27.94 -1.65
N THR A 250 21.45 -27.29 -2.73
CA THR A 250 21.64 -27.87 -4.03
C THR A 250 23.15 -28.01 -4.14
N LEU A 251 23.63 -29.22 -3.87
CA LEU A 251 24.88 -29.70 -4.39
C LEU A 251 24.76 -29.55 -5.91
N ARG A 252 24.96 -28.33 -6.41
CA ARG A 252 25.41 -28.16 -7.75
C ARG A 252 26.75 -28.88 -7.69
N GLU A 253 26.80 -30.07 -8.25
CA GLU A 253 28.05 -30.65 -8.69
C GLU A 253 28.76 -29.52 -9.41
N GLU A 254 29.74 -28.94 -8.73
CA GLU A 254 30.72 -28.04 -9.33
C GLU A 254 31.29 -28.87 -10.45
N ASP A 255 30.98 -28.52 -11.67
CA ASP A 255 31.60 -29.02 -12.87
C ASP A 255 33.10 -28.74 -12.71
N PRO A 256 33.94 -29.74 -12.46
CA PRO A 256 35.34 -29.52 -12.09
C PRO A 256 36.18 -28.93 -13.23
N GLU A 257 35.56 -28.59 -14.35
CA GLU A 257 36.25 -28.16 -15.58
C GLU A 257 36.26 -26.63 -15.81
N LYS A 258 35.89 -25.80 -14.81
CA LYS A 258 35.93 -24.31 -14.94
C LYS A 258 36.78 -23.58 -13.92
N ASP A 259 37.69 -24.25 -13.24
CA ASP A 259 38.66 -23.55 -12.39
C ASP A 259 39.97 -23.28 -13.16
N HIS A 260 39.96 -22.28 -14.02
CA HIS A 260 41.16 -21.61 -14.49
C HIS A 260 41.05 -20.12 -14.23
N GLY A 261 41.52 -19.65 -13.08
CA GLY A 261 41.63 -18.20 -12.85
C GLY A 261 41.88 -17.77 -11.42
N GLY A 262 43.13 -17.79 -10.97
CA GLY A 262 43.73 -16.86 -10.05
C GLY A 262 43.31 -16.89 -8.56
N PRO A 263 44.30 -16.79 -7.64
CA PRO A 263 44.04 -16.79 -6.20
C PRO A 263 43.39 -15.47 -5.75
N VAL A 264 42.20 -15.55 -5.14
CA VAL A 264 41.58 -14.45 -4.44
C VAL A 264 42.18 -14.35 -3.05
N SER A 265 42.71 -13.18 -2.72
CA SER A 265 43.31 -12.82 -1.43
C SER A 265 42.25 -12.85 -0.30
N PRO A 266 42.52 -13.45 0.85
CA PRO A 266 41.62 -13.52 1.98
C PRO A 266 41.82 -12.31 2.90
N SER A 267 41.12 -11.18 2.66
CA SER A 267 41.29 -10.04 3.57
C SER A 267 40.04 -9.19 3.83
N ASP A 268 38.86 -9.52 3.31
CA ASP A 268 37.72 -8.61 3.49
C ASP A 268 36.42 -9.20 4.10
N ASP A 269 36.44 -10.47 4.57
CA ASP A 269 35.20 -11.12 5.04
C ASP A 269 35.05 -11.26 6.57
N GLU A 270 35.98 -10.74 7.39
CA GLU A 270 35.97 -10.97 8.84
C GLU A 270 35.12 -9.98 9.68
N HIS A 271 34.43 -8.98 9.10
CA HIS A 271 33.71 -7.97 9.89
C HIS A 271 32.16 -8.07 9.89
N PHE A 272 31.60 -9.18 9.39
CA PHE A 272 30.11 -9.24 9.25
C PHE A 272 29.37 -10.12 10.28
N TYR A 273 30.06 -10.87 11.15
CA TYR A 273 29.42 -11.89 11.99
C TYR A 273 29.30 -11.60 13.49
N ASP A 274 29.77 -10.44 13.98
CA ASP A 274 29.93 -10.23 15.45
C ASP A 274 28.81 -9.44 16.14
N THR A 275 27.61 -9.27 15.55
CA THR A 275 26.50 -8.55 16.22
C THR A 275 25.17 -9.32 16.35
N ALA A 276 25.16 -10.63 16.20
CA ALA A 276 23.95 -11.45 16.35
C ALA A 276 23.79 -12.15 17.70
N GLY A 277 24.52 -11.74 18.73
CA GLY A 277 24.49 -12.39 20.05
C GLY A 277 24.41 -11.42 21.22
N ALA A 278 23.34 -10.64 21.37
CA ALA A 278 22.88 -10.13 22.68
C ALA A 278 21.57 -9.33 22.55
N ILE A 279 20.54 -9.79 23.30
CA ILE A 279 19.25 -9.19 23.66
C ILE A 279 18.14 -9.40 22.65
#